data_5b8cb25670f18f7f668a8815284431e6
#
_entry.id   5b8cb25670f18f7f668a8815284431e6
#
_cell.length_a   1.000
_cell.length_b   1.000
_cell.length_c   1.000
_cell.angle_alpha   90.00
_cell.angle_beta   90.00
_cell.angle_gamma   90.00
#
_symmetry.space_group_name_H-M   'P 1'
#
loop_
_entity.id
_entity.type
_entity.pdbx_description
1 polymer ?
#
loop_
_entity_poly.entity_id
_entity_poly.type
_entity_poly.pdbx_seq_one_letter_code
_entity_poly.pdbx_strand_id
1 'polypeptide(L)'
;AGETYRYFCWAVKDENDPYSFEPTVVQENLPKKRAELEEQYGITIKYIINDAQDWAAKVMEASLAGTPITDILHGGGPFAMLNIYNFSSTGGRLLLQLDEYSDYADFSDPSWWRTELQQSGYFNGHQYFAVPNVIGIEHVALNQVCIFNKSLLESAGYPADKLYEMNQSGEWTWDKFYEVAISCTNPDTGTIGVNVGDSFSLIHSLFSSAGARAVTSETKDGATEVTFTPNTPEALEAWDFFIKLGQAGAVDYRHASGDVEIFLSGNVGMICTYFNRVINIASSKRHPEYGILFPPKQEVEDEYTSDVNWFTPYAAMSQISNPAGAVQLLSLYCAPLYSAEDERNQASVEAELMQ
;
A
#
# COMPACT_ATOMS: atom_id res chain seq x y z
N ALA A 1 -13.33 24.17 21.74
CA ALA A 1 -13.23 23.29 22.89
C ALA A 1 -14.58 22.60 23.13
N GLY A 2 -14.58 21.33 23.53
CA GLY A 2 -15.79 20.53 23.74
C GLY A 2 -16.36 19.86 22.48
N GLU A 3 -15.67 19.94 21.34
CA GLU A 3 -16.09 19.24 20.13
C GLU A 3 -15.70 17.78 20.18
N THR A 4 -16.54 16.93 19.59
CA THR A 4 -16.26 15.51 19.38
C THR A 4 -16.10 15.26 17.90
N TYR A 5 -14.95 14.69 17.50
CA TYR A 5 -14.68 14.23 16.16
C TYR A 5 -14.81 12.73 16.08
N ARG A 6 -15.62 12.24 15.17
CA ARG A 6 -15.80 10.82 14.89
C ARG A 6 -14.74 10.37 13.89
N TYR A 7 -13.91 9.44 14.29
CA TYR A 7 -12.82 8.91 13.49
C TYR A 7 -13.14 7.47 13.09
N PHE A 8 -13.34 7.25 11.81
CA PHE A 8 -13.53 5.92 11.26
C PHE A 8 -12.21 5.41 10.69
N CYS A 9 -11.79 4.24 11.15
CA CYS A 9 -10.72 3.47 10.53
C CYS A 9 -11.27 2.11 10.09
N TRP A 10 -10.99 1.74 8.85
CA TRP A 10 -11.46 0.48 8.27
C TRP A 10 -11.08 -0.77 9.07
N ALA A 11 -9.97 -0.72 9.80
CA ALA A 11 -9.42 -1.83 10.57
C ALA A 11 -9.92 -1.89 12.02
N VAL A 12 -10.52 -0.82 12.57
CA VAL A 12 -10.98 -0.79 13.96
C VAL A 12 -12.16 -1.73 14.16
N LYS A 13 -11.98 -2.75 15.00
CA LYS A 13 -12.99 -3.75 15.35
C LYS A 13 -13.46 -3.63 16.79
N ASP A 14 -12.68 -3.00 17.66
CA ASP A 14 -12.98 -2.76 19.07
C ASP A 14 -12.68 -1.30 19.41
N GLU A 15 -13.66 -0.57 19.94
CA GLU A 15 -13.49 0.83 20.36
C GLU A 15 -12.56 0.99 21.58
N ASN A 16 -12.38 -0.07 22.36
CA ASN A 16 -11.50 -0.09 23.53
C ASN A 16 -10.04 -0.41 23.16
N ASP A 17 -9.84 -1.00 21.98
CA ASP A 17 -8.52 -1.30 21.43
C ASP A 17 -8.44 -0.91 19.94
N PRO A 18 -8.56 0.40 19.64
CA PRO A 18 -8.65 0.87 18.25
C PRO A 18 -7.34 0.76 17.48
N TYR A 19 -6.24 0.39 18.13
CA TYR A 19 -4.91 0.30 17.53
C TYR A 19 -4.39 -1.14 17.41
N SER A 20 -5.20 -2.13 17.75
CA SER A 20 -4.80 -3.55 17.79
C SER A 20 -4.27 -4.11 16.48
N PHE A 21 -4.59 -3.48 15.37
CA PHE A 21 -4.12 -3.87 14.02
C PHE A 21 -2.78 -3.24 13.63
N GLU A 22 -2.30 -2.26 14.39
CA GLU A 22 -1.07 -1.54 14.10
C GLU A 22 0.16 -2.26 14.66
N PRO A 23 1.36 -2.00 14.14
CA PRO A 23 2.61 -2.44 14.75
C PRO A 23 2.75 -1.95 16.19
N THR A 24 3.46 -2.71 17.02
CA THR A 24 3.61 -2.44 18.46
C THR A 24 4.03 -0.99 18.77
N VAL A 25 4.97 -0.45 18.00
CA VAL A 25 5.47 0.91 18.17
C VAL A 25 4.39 1.97 17.93
N VAL A 26 3.48 1.72 16.98
CA VAL A 26 2.32 2.59 16.70
C VAL A 26 1.28 2.43 17.81
N GLN A 27 1.00 1.19 18.25
CA GLN A 27 0.10 0.93 19.38
C GLN A 27 0.53 1.67 20.65
N GLU A 28 1.82 1.86 20.87
CA GLU A 28 2.34 2.56 22.04
C GLU A 28 2.26 4.09 21.93
N ASN A 29 2.41 4.64 20.73
CA ASN A 29 2.57 6.08 20.54
C ASN A 29 1.29 6.79 20.06
N LEU A 30 0.45 6.18 19.25
CA LEU A 30 -0.82 6.79 18.81
C LEU A 30 -1.77 7.12 19.95
N PRO A 31 -1.95 6.26 20.99
CA PRO A 31 -2.79 6.60 22.14
C PRO A 31 -2.29 7.83 22.92
N LYS A 32 -0.96 7.98 23.05
CA LYS A 32 -0.35 9.15 23.71
C LYS A 32 -0.61 10.42 22.91
N LYS A 33 -0.33 10.37 21.60
CA LYS A 33 -0.59 11.49 20.70
C LYS A 33 -2.07 11.90 20.70
N ARG A 34 -2.97 10.93 20.67
CA ARG A 34 -4.41 11.20 20.81
C ARG A 34 -4.74 11.95 22.10
N ALA A 35 -4.25 11.46 23.24
CA ALA A 35 -4.50 12.07 24.54
C ALA A 35 -3.95 13.51 24.61
N GLU A 36 -2.77 13.74 24.04
CA GLU A 36 -2.16 15.07 23.94
C GLU A 36 -3.02 16.02 23.09
N LEU A 37 -3.54 15.57 21.94
CA LEU A 37 -4.42 16.36 21.10
C LEU A 37 -5.75 16.67 21.78
N GLU A 38 -6.34 15.68 22.44
CA GLU A 38 -7.59 15.85 23.21
C GLU A 38 -7.41 16.87 24.34
N GLU A 39 -6.30 16.81 25.08
CA GLU A 39 -5.99 17.77 26.15
C GLU A 39 -5.67 19.16 25.59
N GLN A 40 -4.78 19.26 24.62
CA GLN A 40 -4.29 20.54 24.07
C GLN A 40 -5.42 21.36 23.44
N TYR A 41 -6.31 20.73 22.72
CA TYR A 41 -7.40 21.39 21.97
C TYR A 41 -8.75 21.34 22.66
N GLY A 42 -8.87 20.62 23.77
CA GLY A 42 -10.14 20.43 24.48
C GLY A 42 -11.20 19.74 23.61
N ILE A 43 -10.81 18.73 22.87
CA ILE A 43 -11.65 17.95 21.96
C ILE A 43 -11.77 16.51 22.45
N THR A 44 -12.66 15.74 21.83
CA THR A 44 -12.74 14.28 22.01
C THR A 44 -12.65 13.59 20.66
N ILE A 45 -11.80 12.59 20.54
CA ILE A 45 -11.70 11.75 19.35
C ILE A 45 -12.42 10.42 19.63
N LYS A 46 -13.55 10.22 18.98
CA LYS A 46 -14.34 9.00 19.11
C LYS A 46 -14.11 8.06 17.94
N TYR A 47 -13.56 6.87 18.21
CA TYR A 47 -13.43 5.85 17.19
C TYR A 47 -14.78 5.22 16.84
N ILE A 48 -14.98 4.96 15.55
CA ILE A 48 -16.15 4.31 15.01
C ILE A 48 -15.77 2.90 14.57
N ILE A 49 -16.44 1.90 15.10
CA ILE A 49 -16.20 0.49 14.79
C ILE A 49 -16.59 0.21 13.34
N ASN A 50 -15.71 -0.49 12.63
CA ASN A 50 -16.04 -1.09 11.34
C ASN A 50 -16.67 -2.48 11.54
N ASP A 51 -17.99 -2.55 11.53
CA ASP A 51 -18.79 -3.77 11.62
C ASP A 51 -19.34 -4.23 10.25
N ALA A 52 -18.99 -3.54 9.17
CA ALA A 52 -19.46 -3.83 7.83
C ALA A 52 -18.33 -4.37 6.94
N GLN A 53 -18.63 -5.34 6.07
CA GLN A 53 -17.71 -5.79 5.03
C GLN A 53 -17.48 -4.70 3.98
N ASP A 54 -18.56 -4.02 3.54
CA ASP A 54 -18.48 -2.86 2.67
C ASP A 54 -18.68 -1.59 3.51
N TRP A 55 -17.61 -1.18 4.17
CA TRP A 55 -17.62 0.01 5.00
C TRP A 55 -17.84 1.30 4.20
N ALA A 56 -17.38 1.35 2.94
CA ALA A 56 -17.55 2.52 2.10
C ALA A 56 -19.02 2.76 1.77
N ALA A 57 -19.77 1.70 1.42
CA ALA A 57 -21.22 1.79 1.22
C ALA A 57 -21.93 2.27 2.48
N LYS A 58 -21.55 1.74 3.65
CA LYS A 58 -22.13 2.16 4.94
C LYS A 58 -21.93 3.65 5.21
N VAL A 59 -20.73 4.17 4.97
CA VAL A 59 -20.42 5.60 5.12
C VAL A 59 -21.22 6.44 4.15
N MET A 60 -21.31 6.02 2.88
CA MET A 60 -22.08 6.72 1.85
C MET A 60 -23.57 6.77 2.18
N GLU A 61 -24.17 5.64 2.50
CA GLU A 61 -25.61 5.54 2.83
C GLU A 61 -25.99 6.41 4.03
N ALA A 62 -25.20 6.38 5.10
CA ALA A 62 -25.41 7.20 6.28
C ALA A 62 -25.32 8.71 5.97
N SER A 63 -24.35 9.10 5.15
CA SER A 63 -24.17 10.49 4.72
C SER A 63 -25.33 10.98 3.86
N LEU A 64 -25.81 10.15 2.94
CA LEU A 64 -26.98 10.46 2.10
C LEU A 64 -28.28 10.57 2.89
N ALA A 65 -28.41 9.75 3.92
CA ALA A 65 -29.56 9.82 4.83
C ALA A 65 -29.51 11.07 5.75
N GLY A 66 -28.46 11.91 5.65
CA GLY A 66 -28.29 13.08 6.50
C GLY A 66 -27.87 12.74 7.96
N THR A 67 -27.40 11.54 8.17
CA THR A 67 -26.92 11.02 9.47
C THR A 67 -25.48 10.49 9.36
N PRO A 68 -24.49 11.35 8.98
CA PRO A 68 -23.12 10.91 8.79
C PRO A 68 -22.57 10.26 10.04
N ILE A 69 -21.90 9.12 9.89
CA ILE A 69 -21.36 8.33 11.00
C ILE A 69 -19.94 8.71 11.37
N THR A 70 -19.25 9.46 10.51
CA THR A 70 -17.85 9.83 10.72
C THR A 70 -17.57 11.25 10.24
N ASP A 71 -16.53 11.86 10.77
CA ASP A 71 -16.00 13.17 10.38
C ASP A 71 -14.67 13.02 9.64
N ILE A 72 -13.82 12.08 10.12
CA ILE A 72 -12.53 11.75 9.51
C ILE A 72 -12.56 10.28 9.10
N LEU A 73 -12.11 10.01 7.87
CA LEU A 73 -11.97 8.68 7.29
C LEU A 73 -10.51 8.29 7.20
N HIS A 74 -10.19 7.14 7.74
CA HIS A 74 -8.97 6.39 7.49
C HIS A 74 -9.37 5.15 6.69
N GLY A 75 -9.20 5.21 5.37
CA GLY A 75 -9.72 4.20 4.45
C GLY A 75 -8.77 3.03 4.26
N GLY A 76 -9.33 1.83 4.10
CA GLY A 76 -8.60 0.63 3.71
C GLY A 76 -8.47 0.54 2.19
N GLY A 77 -7.50 1.25 1.63
CA GLY A 77 -7.19 1.24 0.20
C GLY A 77 -7.82 2.37 -0.61
N PRO A 78 -7.20 2.71 -1.75
CA PRO A 78 -7.62 3.82 -2.59
C PRO A 78 -9.00 3.61 -3.24
N PHE A 79 -9.36 2.37 -3.56
CA PHE A 79 -10.60 2.06 -4.27
C PHE A 79 -11.86 2.46 -3.49
N ALA A 80 -11.86 2.26 -2.18
CA ALA A 80 -12.97 2.65 -1.34
C ALA A 80 -13.14 4.17 -1.29
N MET A 81 -12.05 4.93 -1.21
CA MET A 81 -12.08 6.38 -1.29
C MET A 81 -12.54 6.89 -2.65
N LEU A 82 -12.10 6.25 -3.74
CA LEU A 82 -12.56 6.56 -5.09
C LEU A 82 -14.05 6.29 -5.25
N ASN A 83 -14.60 5.24 -4.64
CA ASN A 83 -16.04 4.99 -4.66
C ASN A 83 -16.81 6.11 -3.95
N ILE A 84 -16.35 6.55 -2.77
CA ILE A 84 -16.96 7.67 -2.04
C ILE A 84 -16.84 8.96 -2.84
N TYR A 85 -15.69 9.22 -3.48
CA TYR A 85 -15.49 10.38 -4.35
C TYR A 85 -16.42 10.33 -5.57
N ASN A 86 -16.45 9.23 -6.30
CA ASN A 86 -17.29 9.08 -7.51
C ASN A 86 -18.76 9.27 -7.20
N PHE A 87 -19.20 8.77 -6.07
CA PHE A 87 -20.56 8.98 -5.61
C PHE A 87 -20.82 10.47 -5.30
N SER A 88 -19.82 11.16 -4.75
CA SER A 88 -19.90 12.60 -4.48
C SER A 88 -20.05 13.44 -5.74
N SER A 89 -19.45 13.03 -6.85
CA SER A 89 -19.48 13.76 -8.11
C SER A 89 -20.84 13.78 -8.79
N THR A 90 -21.72 12.83 -8.44
CA THR A 90 -23.03 12.64 -9.10
C THR A 90 -24.22 13.27 -8.37
N GLY A 91 -24.09 13.68 -7.09
CA GLY A 91 -25.25 14.17 -6.36
C GLY A 91 -25.02 14.88 -5.03
N GLY A 92 -23.84 15.01 -4.56
CA GLY A 92 -23.54 15.70 -3.32
C GLY A 92 -22.13 15.41 -2.83
N ARG A 93 -21.34 16.43 -2.64
CA ARG A 93 -19.96 16.29 -2.15
C ARG A 93 -19.95 15.60 -0.79
N LEU A 94 -19.53 14.34 -0.74
CA LEU A 94 -19.35 13.62 0.52
C LEU A 94 -17.99 13.85 1.14
N LEU A 95 -16.95 14.02 0.32
CA LEU A 95 -15.61 14.37 0.77
C LEU A 95 -15.37 15.87 0.73
N LEU A 96 -14.65 16.36 1.71
CA LEU A 96 -14.20 17.72 1.79
C LEU A 96 -13.06 17.97 0.79
N GLN A 97 -13.02 19.16 0.19
CA GLN A 97 -11.88 19.64 -0.61
C GLN A 97 -10.81 20.12 0.36
N LEU A 98 -9.79 19.29 0.61
CA LEU A 98 -8.78 19.54 1.65
C LEU A 98 -7.93 20.78 1.36
N ASP A 99 -7.67 21.06 0.09
CA ASP A 99 -6.90 22.22 -0.38
C ASP A 99 -7.58 23.56 -0.09
N GLU A 100 -8.92 23.60 0.07
CA GLU A 100 -9.63 24.79 0.52
C GLU A 100 -9.31 25.19 1.98
N TYR A 101 -8.62 24.29 2.71
CA TYR A 101 -8.23 24.46 4.11
C TYR A 101 -6.71 24.50 4.31
N SER A 102 -5.96 24.97 3.31
CA SER A 102 -4.49 25.04 3.34
C SER A 102 -3.93 25.89 4.49
N ASP A 103 -4.71 26.80 5.06
CA ASP A 103 -4.35 27.54 6.27
C ASP A 103 -4.24 26.64 7.53
N TYR A 104 -4.80 25.44 7.49
CA TYR A 104 -4.87 24.51 8.61
C TYR A 104 -4.02 23.25 8.42
N ALA A 105 -3.60 22.96 7.18
CA ALA A 105 -2.77 21.81 6.85
C ALA A 105 -2.04 22.04 5.52
N ASP A 106 -0.73 21.90 5.53
CA ASP A 106 0.08 21.92 4.30
C ASP A 106 0.25 20.51 3.76
N PHE A 107 -0.58 20.13 2.79
CA PHE A 107 -0.54 18.82 2.15
C PHE A 107 0.63 18.66 1.16
N SER A 108 1.42 19.69 0.92
CA SER A 108 2.63 19.65 0.08
C SER A 108 3.92 19.37 0.87
N ASP A 109 3.86 19.39 2.20
CA ASP A 109 5.02 19.12 3.07
C ASP A 109 5.41 17.62 3.02
N PRO A 110 6.57 17.26 2.42
CA PRO A 110 6.98 15.88 2.29
C PRO A 110 7.40 15.23 3.62
N SER A 111 7.61 16.02 4.68
CA SER A 111 7.87 15.47 6.02
C SER A 111 6.62 14.89 6.68
N TRP A 112 5.43 15.33 6.24
CA TRP A 112 4.14 14.86 6.76
C TRP A 112 3.42 13.94 5.80
N TRP A 113 3.59 14.16 4.47
CA TRP A 113 2.78 13.53 3.44
C TRP A 113 3.64 12.86 2.38
N ARG A 114 3.16 11.74 1.86
CA ARG A 114 3.74 11.09 0.68
C ARG A 114 3.34 11.86 -0.57
N THR A 115 4.13 12.87 -0.91
CA THR A 115 3.81 13.80 -2.00
C THR A 115 3.70 13.11 -3.35
N GLU A 116 4.42 12.00 -3.56
CA GLU A 116 4.32 11.15 -4.75
C GLU A 116 2.97 10.45 -4.90
N LEU A 117 2.24 10.23 -3.79
CA LEU A 117 0.91 9.62 -3.79
C LEU A 117 -0.23 10.63 -3.71
N GLN A 118 0.05 11.91 -3.43
CA GLN A 118 -0.98 12.93 -3.26
C GLN A 118 -1.82 13.13 -4.54
N GLN A 119 -1.20 12.98 -5.71
CA GLN A 119 -1.92 13.09 -6.99
C GLN A 119 -3.04 12.04 -7.12
N SER A 120 -2.95 10.92 -6.45
CA SER A 120 -4.02 9.90 -6.45
C SER A 120 -5.30 10.38 -5.77
N GLY A 121 -5.22 11.40 -4.92
CA GLY A 121 -6.36 12.05 -4.25
C GLY A 121 -6.78 13.38 -4.87
N TYR A 122 -6.17 13.78 -6.00
CA TYR A 122 -6.41 15.07 -6.64
C TYR A 122 -7.29 14.92 -7.87
N PHE A 123 -8.51 15.44 -7.83
CA PHE A 123 -9.51 15.33 -8.89
C PHE A 123 -10.19 16.67 -9.15
N ASN A 124 -10.39 17.00 -10.42
CA ASN A 124 -11.08 18.21 -10.84
C ASN A 124 -10.55 19.50 -10.19
N GLY A 125 -9.23 19.58 -10.03
CA GLY A 125 -8.57 20.75 -9.47
C GLY A 125 -8.50 20.80 -7.94
N HIS A 126 -8.96 19.77 -7.22
CA HIS A 126 -9.01 19.74 -5.76
C HIS A 126 -8.44 18.46 -5.15
N GLN A 127 -7.88 18.57 -3.95
CA GLN A 127 -7.42 17.46 -3.13
C GLN A 127 -8.55 16.94 -2.25
N TYR A 128 -8.90 15.66 -2.36
CA TYR A 128 -9.99 15.05 -1.60
C TYR A 128 -9.52 14.07 -0.52
N PHE A 129 -8.38 13.46 -0.72
CA PHE A 129 -7.73 12.64 0.30
C PHE A 129 -6.21 12.78 0.25
N ALA A 130 -5.57 12.52 1.35
CA ALA A 130 -4.15 12.63 1.53
C ALA A 130 -3.55 11.33 2.06
N VAL A 131 -2.29 11.07 1.73
CA VAL A 131 -1.55 9.89 2.21
C VAL A 131 -0.43 10.38 3.11
N PRO A 132 -0.46 10.06 4.42
CA PRO A 132 0.58 10.49 5.34
C PRO A 132 1.91 9.79 5.05
N ASN A 133 3.01 10.48 5.38
CA ASN A 133 4.35 9.94 5.15
C ASN A 133 4.73 8.89 6.21
N VAL A 134 4.39 9.14 7.46
CA VAL A 134 4.85 8.28 8.57
C VAL A 134 3.74 8.06 9.59
N ILE A 135 2.81 7.16 9.28
CA ILE A 135 2.02 6.50 10.31
C ILE A 135 2.21 5.00 10.14
N GLY A 136 3.17 4.45 10.90
CA GLY A 136 3.45 3.01 10.92
C GLY A 136 4.26 2.49 9.72
N ILE A 137 4.57 1.20 9.78
CA ILE A 137 5.27 0.43 8.73
C ILE A 137 4.44 0.32 7.45
N GLU A 138 3.15 0.61 7.48
CA GLU A 138 2.23 0.41 6.35
C GLU A 138 2.70 1.06 5.05
N HIS A 139 3.43 2.17 5.11
CA HIS A 139 3.83 2.89 3.90
C HIS A 139 5.04 2.28 3.19
N VAL A 140 5.98 1.69 3.92
CA VAL A 140 7.08 0.89 3.33
C VAL A 140 6.55 -0.51 3.01
N ALA A 141 5.66 -1.01 3.85
CA ALA A 141 5.10 -2.35 3.79
C ALA A 141 4.28 -2.64 2.52
N LEU A 142 3.86 -1.62 1.78
CA LEU A 142 3.05 -1.75 0.57
C LEU A 142 3.85 -1.64 -0.73
N ASN A 143 5.17 -1.42 -0.65
CA ASN A 143 6.05 -1.56 -1.80
C ASN A 143 6.14 -3.05 -2.20
N GLN A 144 6.23 -3.30 -3.48
CA GLN A 144 6.41 -4.66 -3.98
C GLN A 144 7.87 -5.09 -3.91
N VAL A 145 8.05 -6.36 -3.58
CA VAL A 145 9.35 -7.04 -3.52
C VAL A 145 9.23 -8.43 -4.14
N CYS A 146 10.36 -9.01 -4.51
CA CYS A 146 10.46 -10.41 -4.89
C CYS A 146 11.07 -11.20 -3.73
N ILE A 147 10.26 -12.03 -3.05
CA ILE A 147 10.71 -12.92 -1.99
C ILE A 147 11.07 -14.26 -2.61
N PHE A 148 12.19 -14.86 -2.26
CA PHE A 148 12.63 -16.12 -2.82
C PHE A 148 12.99 -17.17 -1.77
N ASN A 149 12.74 -18.43 -2.08
CA ASN A 149 13.10 -19.58 -1.27
C ASN A 149 14.55 -19.98 -1.55
N LYS A 150 15.45 -19.73 -0.57
CA LYS A 150 16.88 -19.98 -0.72
C LYS A 150 17.20 -21.42 -1.08
N SER A 151 16.61 -22.38 -0.38
CA SER A 151 16.91 -23.81 -0.58
C SER A 151 16.46 -24.32 -1.95
N LEU A 152 15.30 -23.88 -2.43
CA LEU A 152 14.82 -24.27 -3.75
C LEU A 152 15.67 -23.67 -4.86
N LEU A 153 16.00 -22.38 -4.76
CA LEU A 153 16.79 -21.72 -5.79
C LEU A 153 18.26 -22.16 -5.77
N GLU A 154 18.84 -22.46 -4.62
CA GLU A 154 20.17 -23.06 -4.52
C GLU A 154 20.20 -24.44 -5.22
N SER A 155 19.20 -25.28 -4.99
CA SER A 155 19.06 -26.56 -5.66
C SER A 155 18.90 -26.44 -7.17
N ALA A 156 18.36 -25.32 -7.65
CA ALA A 156 18.22 -24.98 -9.07
C ALA A 156 19.47 -24.28 -9.66
N GLY A 157 20.56 -24.13 -8.91
CA GLY A 157 21.83 -23.51 -9.35
C GLY A 157 21.91 -22.00 -9.16
N TYR A 158 21.00 -21.42 -8.35
CA TYR A 158 20.93 -20.02 -8.02
C TYR A 158 21.02 -19.79 -6.50
N PRO A 159 22.22 -19.94 -5.89
CA PRO A 159 22.40 -19.64 -4.47
C PRO A 159 22.14 -18.16 -4.17
N ALA A 160 21.78 -17.87 -2.92
CA ALA A 160 21.36 -16.52 -2.50
C ALA A 160 22.38 -15.44 -2.85
N ASP A 161 23.68 -15.70 -2.63
CA ASP A 161 24.75 -14.74 -2.92
C ASP A 161 24.76 -14.33 -4.40
N LYS A 162 24.57 -15.30 -5.30
CA LYS A 162 24.50 -15.02 -6.75
C LYS A 162 23.27 -14.16 -7.11
N LEU A 163 22.13 -14.41 -6.47
CA LEU A 163 20.92 -13.60 -6.67
C LEU A 163 21.10 -12.18 -6.16
N TYR A 164 21.72 -12.02 -5.00
CA TYR A 164 22.02 -10.69 -4.45
C TYR A 164 23.05 -9.94 -5.33
N GLU A 165 24.06 -10.63 -5.82
CA GLU A 165 25.03 -10.04 -6.75
C GLU A 165 24.37 -9.54 -8.03
N MET A 166 23.50 -10.35 -8.66
CA MET A 166 22.73 -9.93 -9.82
C MET A 166 21.82 -8.73 -9.53
N ASN A 167 21.20 -8.70 -8.35
CA ASN A 167 20.34 -7.59 -7.97
C ASN A 167 21.14 -6.30 -7.74
N GLN A 168 22.31 -6.39 -7.11
CA GLN A 168 23.20 -5.25 -6.85
C GLN A 168 23.91 -4.74 -8.11
N SER A 169 24.30 -5.63 -9.02
CA SER A 169 24.96 -5.26 -10.29
C SER A 169 23.97 -4.72 -11.34
N GLY A 170 22.68 -4.82 -11.09
CA GLY A 170 21.64 -4.45 -12.06
C GLY A 170 21.35 -5.52 -13.11
N GLU A 171 21.86 -6.74 -12.95
CA GLU A 171 21.62 -7.85 -13.89
C GLU A 171 20.31 -8.62 -13.58
N TRP A 172 19.58 -8.27 -12.50
CA TRP A 172 18.30 -8.87 -12.17
C TRP A 172 17.19 -8.35 -13.08
N THR A 173 17.19 -8.83 -14.32
CA THR A 173 16.25 -8.46 -15.38
C THR A 173 15.13 -9.49 -15.55
N TRP A 174 14.14 -9.19 -16.41
CA TRP A 174 13.09 -10.12 -16.79
C TRP A 174 13.64 -11.43 -17.35
N ASP A 175 14.67 -11.37 -18.18
CA ASP A 175 15.28 -12.58 -18.72
C ASP A 175 15.93 -13.43 -17.62
N LYS A 176 16.61 -12.82 -16.66
CA LYS A 176 17.18 -13.54 -15.52
C LYS A 176 16.10 -14.09 -14.59
N PHE A 177 15.06 -13.32 -14.35
CA PHE A 177 13.90 -13.79 -13.60
C PHE A 177 13.25 -15.00 -14.26
N TYR A 178 13.09 -14.98 -15.60
CA TYR A 178 12.58 -16.11 -16.36
C TYR A 178 13.48 -17.34 -16.24
N GLU A 179 14.80 -17.19 -16.43
CA GLU A 179 15.76 -18.29 -16.30
C GLU A 179 15.66 -18.94 -14.90
N VAL A 180 15.62 -18.12 -13.83
CA VAL A 180 15.50 -18.60 -12.45
C VAL A 180 14.17 -19.30 -12.23
N ALA A 181 13.05 -18.72 -12.68
CA ALA A 181 11.73 -19.31 -12.53
C ALA A 181 11.63 -20.69 -13.21
N ILE A 182 12.13 -20.82 -14.44
CA ILE A 182 12.15 -22.09 -15.18
C ILE A 182 13.04 -23.11 -14.48
N SER A 183 14.25 -22.74 -14.04
CA SER A 183 15.20 -23.67 -13.42
C SER A 183 14.65 -24.31 -12.14
N CYS A 184 13.79 -23.58 -11.43
CA CYS A 184 13.14 -24.03 -10.18
C CYS A 184 11.84 -24.82 -10.45
N THR A 185 11.27 -24.71 -11.65
CA THR A 185 10.00 -25.39 -11.98
C THR A 185 10.23 -26.87 -12.26
N ASN A 186 9.59 -27.74 -11.49
CA ASN A 186 9.68 -29.18 -11.68
C ASN A 186 8.31 -29.84 -11.41
N PRO A 187 7.60 -30.28 -12.47
CA PRO A 187 6.30 -30.94 -12.33
C PRO A 187 6.34 -32.25 -11.53
N ASP A 188 7.45 -32.98 -11.55
CA ASP A 188 7.59 -34.27 -10.86
C ASP A 188 7.62 -34.07 -9.34
N THR A 189 8.16 -32.98 -8.86
CA THR A 189 8.20 -32.62 -7.43
C THR A 189 7.06 -31.69 -7.02
N GLY A 190 6.34 -31.14 -7.98
CA GLY A 190 5.29 -30.13 -7.77
C GLY A 190 5.85 -28.75 -7.37
N THR A 191 7.13 -28.47 -7.69
CA THR A 191 7.71 -27.14 -7.48
C THR A 191 7.40 -26.23 -8.66
N ILE A 192 7.14 -24.95 -8.36
CA ILE A 192 6.78 -23.93 -9.33
C ILE A 192 7.71 -22.72 -9.13
N GLY A 193 8.15 -22.13 -10.24
CA GLY A 193 9.13 -21.05 -10.23
C GLY A 193 8.65 -19.79 -9.52
N VAL A 194 7.44 -19.31 -9.81
CA VAL A 194 6.92 -18.07 -9.24
C VAL A 194 5.42 -18.14 -8.98
N ASN A 195 4.97 -17.60 -7.87
CA ASN A 195 3.55 -17.34 -7.60
C ASN A 195 3.19 -15.91 -8.01
N VAL A 196 1.96 -15.72 -8.49
CA VAL A 196 1.44 -14.41 -8.94
C VAL A 196 1.36 -13.35 -7.84
N GLY A 197 1.43 -13.77 -6.57
CA GLY A 197 1.32 -12.88 -5.40
C GLY A 197 -0.11 -12.45 -5.10
N ASP A 198 -0.25 -11.67 -4.03
CA ASP A 198 -1.53 -11.07 -3.65
C ASP A 198 -1.97 -10.06 -4.72
N SER A 199 -3.27 -10.09 -5.05
CA SER A 199 -3.87 -9.19 -6.04
C SER A 199 -3.11 -9.16 -7.38
N PHE A 200 -2.47 -10.28 -7.79
CA PHE A 200 -1.65 -10.37 -8.99
C PHE A 200 -0.44 -9.41 -8.99
N SER A 201 0.20 -9.22 -7.86
CA SER A 201 1.35 -8.29 -7.70
C SER A 201 2.46 -8.51 -8.73
N LEU A 202 2.66 -9.75 -9.21
CA LEU A 202 3.64 -10.03 -10.27
C LEU A 202 3.39 -9.19 -11.54
N ILE A 203 2.14 -9.16 -12.04
CA ILE A 203 1.85 -8.38 -13.26
C ILE A 203 1.96 -6.88 -13.00
N HIS A 204 1.61 -6.39 -11.82
CA HIS A 204 1.82 -4.99 -11.44
C HIS A 204 3.30 -4.63 -11.43
N SER A 205 4.17 -5.52 -10.90
CA SER A 205 5.62 -5.32 -10.93
C SER A 205 6.17 -5.27 -12.36
N LEU A 206 5.67 -6.14 -13.25
CA LEU A 206 6.07 -6.14 -14.66
C LEU A 206 5.62 -4.87 -15.39
N PHE A 207 4.38 -4.40 -15.14
CA PHE A 207 3.90 -3.12 -15.69
C PHE A 207 4.76 -1.96 -15.23
N SER A 208 5.06 -1.90 -13.94
CA SER A 208 5.89 -0.82 -13.37
C SER A 208 7.29 -0.81 -13.98
N SER A 209 7.93 -1.98 -14.10
CA SER A 209 9.28 -2.09 -14.67
C SER A 209 9.34 -1.85 -16.18
N ALA A 210 8.24 -2.06 -16.91
CA ALA A 210 8.12 -1.67 -18.31
C ALA A 210 7.83 -0.16 -18.51
N GLY A 211 7.64 0.61 -17.42
CA GLY A 211 7.17 1.98 -17.53
C GLY A 211 5.71 2.12 -17.96
N ALA A 212 4.98 1.00 -17.99
CA ALA A 212 3.56 0.97 -18.35
C ALA A 212 2.68 1.52 -17.22
N ARG A 213 1.56 2.11 -17.61
CA ARG A 213 0.51 2.53 -16.69
C ARG A 213 -0.84 2.06 -17.20
N ALA A 214 -1.61 1.41 -16.34
CA ALA A 214 -2.96 0.99 -16.70
C ALA A 214 -3.92 2.19 -16.85
N VAL A 215 -3.61 3.29 -16.17
CA VAL A 215 -4.37 4.53 -16.18
C VAL A 215 -3.42 5.71 -16.22
N THR A 216 -3.70 6.68 -17.09
CA THR A 216 -3.05 7.99 -17.10
C THR A 216 -4.07 9.08 -16.85
N SER A 217 -3.65 10.18 -16.24
CA SER A 217 -4.51 11.35 -16.04
C SER A 217 -3.81 12.62 -16.50
N GLU A 218 -4.54 13.49 -17.18
CA GLU A 218 -4.10 14.83 -17.56
C GLU A 218 -5.12 15.85 -17.07
N THR A 219 -4.65 16.95 -16.48
CA THR A 219 -5.53 18.07 -16.13
C THR A 219 -5.46 19.14 -17.21
N LYS A 220 -6.58 19.39 -17.88
CA LYS A 220 -6.74 20.46 -18.89
C LYS A 220 -7.90 21.35 -18.47
N ASP A 221 -7.66 22.66 -18.42
CA ASP A 221 -8.69 23.67 -18.10
C ASP A 221 -9.43 23.42 -16.77
N GLY A 222 -8.75 22.84 -15.77
CA GLY A 222 -9.33 22.50 -14.47
C GLY A 222 -10.15 21.21 -14.43
N ALA A 223 -10.25 20.49 -15.55
CA ALA A 223 -10.85 19.15 -15.62
C ALA A 223 -9.77 18.07 -15.73
N THR A 224 -9.91 17.01 -14.95
CA THR A 224 -9.05 15.84 -15.05
C THR A 224 -9.64 14.84 -16.04
N GLU A 225 -8.93 14.65 -17.15
CA GLU A 225 -9.23 13.59 -18.10
C GLU A 225 -8.45 12.32 -17.71
N VAL A 226 -9.16 11.20 -17.55
CA VAL A 226 -8.58 9.91 -17.18
C VAL A 226 -8.68 8.97 -18.38
N THR A 227 -7.53 8.44 -18.80
CA THR A 227 -7.44 7.52 -19.93
C THR A 227 -6.99 6.14 -19.43
N PHE A 228 -7.74 5.10 -19.83
CA PHE A 228 -7.36 3.71 -19.57
C PHE A 228 -6.38 3.24 -20.64
N THR A 229 -5.16 2.89 -20.24
CA THR A 229 -4.01 2.65 -21.12
C THR A 229 -3.34 1.27 -20.92
N PRO A 230 -4.11 0.16 -20.76
CA PRO A 230 -3.54 -1.17 -20.52
C PRO A 230 -3.00 -1.83 -21.81
N ASN A 231 -3.08 -1.17 -22.94
CA ASN A 231 -2.72 -1.67 -24.26
C ASN A 231 -1.65 -0.81 -24.96
N THR A 232 -0.89 -0.02 -24.20
CA THR A 232 0.30 0.63 -24.74
C THR A 232 1.36 -0.41 -25.10
N PRO A 233 2.33 -0.10 -25.96
CA PRO A 233 3.40 -1.03 -26.31
C PRO A 233 4.08 -1.62 -25.06
N GLU A 234 4.41 -0.79 -24.08
CA GLU A 234 5.05 -1.18 -22.82
C GLU A 234 4.15 -2.13 -21.99
N ALA A 235 2.85 -1.85 -21.94
CA ALA A 235 1.88 -2.71 -21.29
C ALA A 235 1.77 -4.07 -21.99
N LEU A 236 1.78 -4.09 -23.32
CA LEU A 236 1.74 -5.33 -24.09
C LEU A 236 3.01 -6.17 -23.89
N GLU A 237 4.17 -5.55 -23.79
CA GLU A 237 5.43 -6.25 -23.48
C GLU A 237 5.36 -6.94 -22.10
N ALA A 238 4.82 -6.27 -21.10
CA ALA A 238 4.61 -6.85 -19.77
C ALA A 238 3.62 -8.03 -19.81
N TRP A 239 2.53 -7.91 -20.57
CA TRP A 239 1.58 -9.01 -20.77
C TRP A 239 2.23 -10.19 -21.49
N ASP A 240 2.98 -9.94 -22.57
CA ASP A 240 3.65 -10.99 -23.34
C ASP A 240 4.67 -11.74 -22.50
N PHE A 241 5.42 -11.03 -21.66
CA PHE A 241 6.34 -11.66 -20.72
C PHE A 241 5.61 -12.52 -19.67
N PHE A 242 4.52 -12.01 -19.09
CA PHE A 242 3.70 -12.78 -18.15
C PHE A 242 3.11 -14.05 -18.80
N ILE A 243 2.62 -13.93 -20.04
CA ILE A 243 2.12 -15.06 -20.83
C ILE A 243 3.24 -16.06 -21.10
N LYS A 244 4.45 -15.59 -21.47
CA LYS A 244 5.64 -16.43 -21.68
C LYS A 244 5.98 -17.29 -20.44
N LEU A 245 5.97 -16.68 -19.24
CA LEU A 245 6.15 -17.39 -17.97
C LEU A 245 5.08 -18.47 -17.76
N GLY A 246 3.82 -18.13 -18.02
CA GLY A 246 2.71 -19.06 -17.91
C GLY A 246 2.77 -20.23 -18.87
N GLN A 247 3.10 -19.98 -20.15
CA GLN A 247 3.26 -21.00 -21.18
C GLN A 247 4.41 -21.99 -20.88
N ALA A 248 5.42 -21.52 -20.17
CA ALA A 248 6.52 -22.33 -19.68
C ALA A 248 6.17 -23.16 -18.44
N GLY A 249 4.95 -23.03 -17.89
CA GLY A 249 4.51 -23.72 -16.70
C GLY A 249 5.15 -23.22 -15.40
N ALA A 250 5.82 -22.06 -15.44
CA ALA A 250 6.57 -21.53 -14.31
C ALA A 250 5.73 -20.72 -13.33
N VAL A 251 4.44 -20.47 -13.62
CA VAL A 251 3.58 -19.59 -12.84
C VAL A 251 2.54 -20.39 -12.05
N ASP A 252 2.50 -20.13 -10.76
CA ASP A 252 1.39 -20.54 -9.89
C ASP A 252 0.35 -19.42 -9.83
N TYR A 253 -0.82 -19.69 -10.39
CA TYR A 253 -1.92 -18.73 -10.46
C TYR A 253 -2.81 -18.72 -9.21
N ARG A 254 -2.51 -19.52 -8.20
CA ARG A 254 -3.23 -19.44 -6.93
C ARG A 254 -2.93 -18.08 -6.30
N HIS A 255 -3.97 -17.31 -6.11
CA HIS A 255 -3.91 -15.96 -5.59
C HIS A 255 -4.85 -15.80 -4.39
N ALA A 256 -5.08 -14.61 -3.97
CA ALA A 256 -5.86 -14.19 -2.83
C ALA A 256 -5.02 -14.11 -1.55
N SER A 257 -5.68 -13.96 -0.43
CA SER A 257 -5.07 -13.83 0.90
C SER A 257 -4.20 -15.03 1.34
N GLY A 258 -3.97 -15.99 0.44
CA GLY A 258 -3.17 -17.18 0.70
C GLY A 258 -1.75 -17.17 0.13
N ASP A 259 -1.26 -16.04 -0.41
CA ASP A 259 0.07 -15.95 -1.02
C ASP A 259 1.20 -16.32 -0.03
N VAL A 260 1.12 -15.88 1.21
CA VAL A 260 2.04 -16.26 2.29
C VAL A 260 1.98 -17.76 2.57
N GLU A 261 0.80 -18.33 2.73
CA GLU A 261 0.63 -19.77 2.99
C GLU A 261 1.14 -20.63 1.81
N ILE A 262 0.97 -20.16 0.58
CA ILE A 262 1.52 -20.79 -0.62
C ILE A 262 3.05 -20.81 -0.55
N PHE A 263 3.68 -19.68 -0.22
CA PHE A 263 5.14 -19.61 -0.06
C PHE A 263 5.63 -20.48 1.10
N LEU A 264 4.92 -20.47 2.23
CA LEU A 264 5.23 -21.29 3.41
C LEU A 264 5.09 -22.80 3.16
N SER A 265 4.39 -23.20 2.11
CA SER A 265 4.34 -24.62 1.68
C SER A 265 5.70 -25.16 1.24
N GLY A 266 6.65 -24.27 0.90
CA GLY A 266 8.00 -24.62 0.49
C GLY A 266 8.14 -25.09 -0.96
N ASN A 267 7.06 -25.07 -1.75
CA ASN A 267 7.02 -25.58 -3.13
C ASN A 267 7.08 -24.48 -4.19
N VAL A 268 7.25 -23.23 -3.78
CA VAL A 268 7.33 -22.07 -4.68
C VAL A 268 8.71 -21.42 -4.56
N GLY A 269 9.36 -21.20 -5.70
CA GLY A 269 10.69 -20.61 -5.76
C GLY A 269 10.69 -19.14 -5.41
N MET A 270 9.77 -18.37 -5.99
CA MET A 270 9.68 -16.93 -5.82
C MET A 270 8.23 -16.47 -5.68
N ILE A 271 8.03 -15.34 -5.02
CA ILE A 271 6.75 -14.65 -4.96
C ILE A 271 6.99 -13.14 -5.05
N CYS A 272 6.37 -12.48 -6.05
CA CYS A 272 6.33 -11.03 -6.11
C CYS A 272 5.10 -10.56 -5.36
N THR A 273 5.30 -9.84 -4.26
CA THR A 273 4.22 -9.43 -3.36
C THR A 273 4.62 -8.20 -2.55
N TYR A 274 3.77 -7.78 -1.62
CA TYR A 274 4.04 -6.62 -0.77
C TYR A 274 5.08 -6.93 0.30
N PHE A 275 5.90 -5.96 0.65
CA PHE A 275 6.94 -6.09 1.68
C PHE A 275 6.37 -6.50 3.06
N ASN A 276 5.14 -6.09 3.41
CA ASN A 276 4.49 -6.52 4.66
C ASN A 276 4.32 -8.06 4.77
N ARG A 277 4.34 -8.79 3.64
CA ARG A 277 4.31 -10.25 3.63
C ARG A 277 5.59 -10.87 4.20
N VAL A 278 6.71 -10.13 4.14
CA VAL A 278 7.97 -10.53 4.80
C VAL A 278 7.75 -10.68 6.31
N ILE A 279 7.04 -9.75 6.93
CA ILE A 279 6.72 -9.80 8.37
C ILE A 279 5.88 -11.05 8.68
N ASN A 280 4.88 -11.34 7.85
CA ASN A 280 4.03 -12.51 8.02
C ASN A 280 4.82 -13.81 7.85
N ILE A 281 5.74 -13.87 6.87
CA ILE A 281 6.64 -15.01 6.66
C ILE A 281 7.57 -15.16 7.85
N ALA A 282 8.25 -14.10 8.28
CA ALA A 282 9.19 -14.09 9.41
C ALA A 282 8.54 -14.53 10.73
N SER A 283 7.28 -14.16 10.93
CA SER A 283 6.51 -14.54 12.13
C SER A 283 6.09 -16.01 12.13
N SER A 284 6.15 -16.69 10.97
CA SER A 284 5.81 -18.11 10.88
C SER A 284 6.95 -18.98 11.36
N LYS A 285 6.67 -19.93 12.28
CA LYS A 285 7.66 -20.90 12.75
C LYS A 285 8.05 -21.96 11.69
N ARG A 286 7.41 -21.96 10.53
CA ARG A 286 7.55 -22.96 9.47
C ARG A 286 8.02 -22.35 8.15
N HIS A 287 8.58 -21.15 8.19
CA HIS A 287 9.04 -20.52 6.96
C HIS A 287 10.30 -21.22 6.40
N PRO A 288 10.41 -21.38 5.07
CA PRO A 288 11.68 -21.73 4.45
C PRO A 288 12.71 -20.61 4.69
N GLU A 289 13.99 -20.90 4.58
CA GLU A 289 14.98 -19.82 4.46
C GLU A 289 14.67 -19.00 3.21
N TYR A 290 14.54 -17.69 3.36
CA TYR A 290 14.15 -16.79 2.27
C TYR A 290 15.14 -15.64 2.13
N GLY A 291 15.10 -15.02 0.98
CA GLY A 291 15.76 -13.76 0.70
C GLY A 291 14.79 -12.81 0.00
N ILE A 292 15.22 -11.55 -0.14
CA ILE A 292 14.42 -10.48 -0.72
C ILE A 292 15.25 -9.80 -1.80
N LEU A 293 14.63 -9.58 -2.96
CA LEU A 293 15.18 -8.83 -4.09
C LEU A 293 14.20 -7.72 -4.46
N PHE A 294 14.67 -6.74 -5.20
CA PHE A 294 13.75 -5.87 -5.95
C PHE A 294 12.92 -6.70 -6.94
N PRO A 295 11.74 -6.25 -7.35
CA PRO A 295 11.09 -6.80 -8.55
C PRO A 295 12.05 -6.70 -9.73
N PRO A 296 12.01 -7.67 -10.68
CA PRO A 296 12.93 -7.64 -11.82
C PRO A 296 12.64 -6.44 -12.72
N LYS A 297 13.69 -5.80 -13.22
CA LYS A 297 13.58 -4.74 -14.23
C LYS A 297 13.58 -5.33 -15.66
N GLN A 298 13.13 -4.56 -16.64
CA GLN A 298 13.03 -5.05 -18.00
C GLN A 298 14.42 -5.26 -18.62
N GLU A 299 15.24 -4.22 -18.62
CA GLU A 299 16.59 -4.23 -19.22
C GLU A 299 17.66 -3.83 -18.19
N VAL A 300 18.91 -4.11 -18.51
CA VAL A 300 20.06 -3.83 -17.60
C VAL A 300 20.21 -2.34 -17.32
N GLU A 301 19.93 -1.50 -18.31
CA GLU A 301 20.05 -0.04 -18.23
C GLU A 301 18.94 0.63 -17.46
N ASP A 302 17.84 -0.10 -17.18
CA ASP A 302 16.69 0.45 -16.45
C ASP A 302 16.98 0.59 -14.96
N GLU A 303 16.18 1.40 -14.29
CA GLU A 303 16.15 1.46 -12.84
C GLU A 303 15.19 0.41 -12.26
N TYR A 304 15.48 -0.07 -11.06
CA TYR A 304 14.52 -0.89 -10.33
C TYR A 304 13.32 -0.05 -9.89
N THR A 305 12.14 -0.56 -10.15
CA THR A 305 10.88 0.09 -9.77
C THR A 305 10.09 -0.82 -8.82
N SER A 306 9.32 -0.20 -7.95
CA SER A 306 8.36 -0.89 -7.11
C SER A 306 7.02 -0.17 -7.22
N ASP A 307 5.98 -0.89 -7.59
CA ASP A 307 4.64 -0.34 -7.63
C ASP A 307 4.05 -0.24 -6.23
N VAL A 308 3.30 0.82 -5.99
CA VAL A 308 2.49 1.01 -4.78
C VAL A 308 1.03 1.05 -5.22
N ASN A 309 0.44 -0.12 -5.41
CA ASN A 309 -0.95 -0.24 -5.84
C ASN A 309 -1.95 -0.28 -4.67
N TRP A 310 -1.45 -0.29 -3.45
CA TRP A 310 -2.26 -0.20 -2.24
C TRP A 310 -1.65 0.80 -1.27
N PHE A 311 -2.46 1.70 -0.75
CA PHE A 311 -2.10 2.65 0.30
C PHE A 311 -3.36 3.02 1.10
N THR A 312 -3.16 3.61 2.25
CA THR A 312 -4.25 3.96 3.17
C THR A 312 -4.47 5.47 3.16
N PRO A 313 -5.47 5.97 2.40
CA PRO A 313 -5.76 7.38 2.31
C PRO A 313 -6.56 7.88 3.51
N TYR A 314 -6.38 9.16 3.82
CA TYR A 314 -7.11 9.90 4.84
C TYR A 314 -7.94 11.00 4.20
N ALA A 315 -9.18 11.16 4.64
CA ALA A 315 -10.09 12.17 4.15
C ALA A 315 -10.93 12.75 5.28
N ALA A 316 -11.54 13.90 5.03
CA ALA A 316 -12.58 14.46 5.89
C ALA A 316 -13.92 14.48 5.14
N MET A 317 -15.01 14.28 5.88
CA MET A 317 -16.36 14.35 5.31
C MET A 317 -16.80 15.81 5.16
N SER A 318 -17.60 16.11 4.13
CA SER A 318 -18.08 17.47 3.90
C SER A 318 -19.22 17.89 4.83
N GLN A 319 -19.93 16.92 5.41
CA GLN A 319 -21.13 17.15 6.25
C GLN A 319 -20.78 17.26 7.75
N ILE A 320 -19.73 18.01 8.07
CA ILE A 320 -19.26 18.20 9.42
C ILE A 320 -19.49 19.65 9.86
N SER A 321 -19.69 19.85 11.17
CA SER A 321 -20.00 21.18 11.71
C SER A 321 -18.80 22.12 11.71
N ASN A 322 -17.58 21.57 11.82
CA ASN A 322 -16.33 22.32 11.85
C ASN A 322 -15.30 21.70 10.88
N PRO A 323 -15.39 21.98 9.56
CA PRO A 323 -14.48 21.41 8.57
C PRO A 323 -13.02 21.85 8.80
N ALA A 324 -12.76 23.10 9.15
CA ALA A 324 -11.41 23.59 9.44
C ALA A 324 -10.76 22.82 10.61
N GLY A 325 -11.52 22.61 11.69
CA GLY A 325 -11.07 21.83 12.84
C GLY A 325 -10.82 20.36 12.49
N ALA A 326 -11.63 19.77 11.61
CA ALA A 326 -11.42 18.39 11.17
C ALA A 326 -10.16 18.25 10.30
N VAL A 327 -9.90 19.19 9.37
CA VAL A 327 -8.68 19.18 8.56
C VAL A 327 -7.44 19.40 9.43
N GLN A 328 -7.50 20.34 10.39
CA GLN A 328 -6.42 20.54 11.35
C GLN A 328 -6.17 19.26 12.18
N LEU A 329 -7.22 18.64 12.69
CA LEU A 329 -7.10 17.40 13.46
C LEU A 329 -6.54 16.27 12.60
N LEU A 330 -7.01 16.10 11.35
CA LEU A 330 -6.49 15.12 10.40
C LEU A 330 -4.98 15.33 10.21
N SER A 331 -4.54 16.55 9.95
CA SER A 331 -3.13 16.87 9.78
C SER A 331 -2.32 16.58 11.05
N LEU A 332 -2.75 17.06 12.20
CA LEU A 332 -2.05 16.82 13.46
C LEU A 332 -2.02 15.34 13.85
N TYR A 333 -3.08 14.60 13.55
CA TYR A 333 -3.12 13.17 13.76
C TYR A 333 -2.13 12.42 12.87
N CYS A 334 -1.96 12.88 11.63
CA CYS A 334 -1.03 12.34 10.64
C CYS A 334 0.40 12.87 10.78
N ALA A 335 0.67 13.80 11.72
CA ALA A 335 2.02 14.29 11.97
C ALA A 335 2.95 13.13 12.38
N PRO A 336 4.23 13.17 11.98
CA PRO A 336 5.20 12.15 12.32
C PRO A 336 5.18 11.80 13.82
N LEU A 337 5.18 10.50 14.14
CA LEU A 337 5.15 10.01 15.52
C LEU A 337 6.52 10.09 16.19
N TYR A 338 7.57 10.31 15.39
CA TYR A 338 8.95 10.21 15.80
C TYR A 338 9.72 11.48 15.51
N SER A 339 10.68 11.79 16.38
CA SER A 339 11.71 12.80 16.08
C SER A 339 12.73 12.23 15.08
N ALA A 340 13.55 13.10 14.46
CA ALA A 340 14.67 12.67 13.59
C ALA A 340 15.69 11.74 14.30
N GLU A 341 15.66 11.68 15.63
CA GLU A 341 16.47 10.75 16.44
C GLU A 341 15.81 9.39 16.52
N ASP A 342 14.48 9.36 16.61
CA ASP A 342 13.70 8.13 16.59
C ASP A 342 13.71 7.47 15.21
N GLU A 343 13.73 8.25 14.12
CA GLU A 343 13.90 7.74 12.75
C GLU A 343 15.22 6.98 12.56
N ARG A 344 16.31 7.44 13.18
CA ARG A 344 17.60 6.74 13.17
C ARG A 344 17.56 5.43 13.96
N ASN A 345 16.80 5.40 15.05
CA ASN A 345 16.58 4.18 15.82
C ASN A 345 15.67 3.20 15.08
N GLN A 346 14.67 3.69 14.35
CA GLN A 346 13.80 2.89 13.49
C GLN A 346 14.60 2.28 12.32
N ALA A 347 15.44 3.04 11.65
CA ALA A 347 16.34 2.52 10.62
C ALA A 347 17.30 1.44 11.17
N SER A 348 17.69 1.55 12.44
CA SER A 348 18.49 0.52 13.13
C SER A 348 17.67 -0.75 13.39
N VAL A 349 16.40 -0.62 13.80
CA VAL A 349 15.49 -1.75 14.00
C VAL A 349 15.16 -2.42 12.67
N GLU A 350 14.93 -1.64 11.61
CA GLU A 350 14.73 -2.18 10.25
C GLU A 350 15.97 -2.92 9.75
N ALA A 351 17.18 -2.40 10.04
CA ALA A 351 18.43 -3.08 9.72
C ALA A 351 18.64 -4.38 10.52
N GLU A 352 18.17 -4.45 11.76
CA GLU A 352 18.18 -5.68 12.57
C GLU A 352 17.15 -6.71 12.10
N LEU A 353 15.99 -6.26 11.59
CA LEU A 353 14.97 -7.14 11.01
C LEU A 353 15.37 -7.69 9.64
N MET A 354 16.35 -7.06 8.97
CA MET A 354 16.89 -7.49 7.67
C MET A 354 18.16 -8.37 7.79
N GLN A 355 18.71 -8.59 8.98
CA GLN A 355 19.81 -9.52 9.27
C GLN A 355 19.28 -10.91 9.65
#